data_fff63c8a8c8a4048fef15445d095423b
#
_entry.id   fff63c8a8c8a4048fef15445d095423b
#
_cell.length_a   1.000
_cell.length_b   1.000
_cell.length_c   1.000
_cell.angle_alpha   90.00
_cell.angle_beta   90.00
_cell.angle_gamma   90.00
#
_symmetry.space_group_name_H-M   'P 1'
#
loop_
_entity.id
_entity.type
_entity.pdbx_description
1 polymer ?
#
loop_
_entity_poly.entity_id
_entity_poly.type
_entity_poly.pdbx_seq_one_letter_code
_entity_poly.pdbx_strand_id
1 'polypeptide(L)' 'MGRLLRLDRSGHTELAEWTAGDEAAEARAVATFEAELERGLIGSATRDGAAEVVRELPLDADLVILRRPIAGG' A
#
# COMPACT_ATOMS: atom_id res chain seq x y z
N MET A 1 -10.39 -6.98 -5.83
CA MET A 1 -10.20 -5.53 -5.84
C MET A 1 -9.22 -5.13 -4.77
N GLY A 2 -8.21 -4.38 -5.13
CA GLY A 2 -7.20 -3.96 -4.19
C GLY A 2 -7.27 -2.48 -3.89
N ARG A 3 -6.86 -2.10 -2.70
CA ARG A 3 -6.83 -0.70 -2.26
C ARG A 3 -5.50 -0.40 -1.57
N LEU A 4 -4.95 0.76 -1.87
CA LEU A 4 -3.73 1.25 -1.25
C LEU A 4 -4.08 2.50 -0.45
N LEU A 5 -3.86 2.42 0.85
CA LEU A 5 -4.17 3.51 1.78
C LEU A 5 -2.89 4.02 2.43
N ARG A 6 -2.87 5.30 2.75
CA ARG A 6 -1.81 5.85 3.58
C ARG A 6 -2.44 6.25 4.92
N LEU A 7 -1.83 5.79 5.99
CA LEU A 7 -2.27 6.12 7.35
C LEU A 7 -1.43 7.28 7.86
N ASP A 8 -2.06 8.35 8.29
CA ASP A 8 -1.40 9.51 8.85
C ASP A 8 -2.21 10.09 10.02
N ARG A 9 -1.80 11.24 10.51
CA ARG A 9 -2.47 11.86 11.66
C ARG A 9 -3.94 12.19 11.42
N SER A 10 -4.29 12.45 10.18
CA SER A 10 -5.67 12.79 9.83
C SER A 10 -6.52 11.56 9.52
N GLY A 11 -5.95 10.37 9.61
CA GLY A 11 -6.65 9.12 9.35
C GLY A 11 -6.16 8.45 8.08
N HIS A 12 -7.07 7.89 7.31
CA HIS A 12 -6.74 7.17 6.09
C HIS A 12 -6.90 8.04 4.86
N THR A 13 -5.95 7.95 3.94
CA THR A 13 -6.09 8.56 2.60
C THR A 13 -5.96 7.44 1.58
N GLU A 14 -6.97 7.27 0.74
CA GLU A 14 -6.89 6.28 -0.33
C GLU A 14 -6.03 6.85 -1.46
N LEU A 15 -4.95 6.14 -1.78
CA LEU A 15 -4.00 6.58 -2.80
C LEU A 15 -4.25 5.92 -4.14
N ALA A 16 -4.73 4.69 -4.14
CA ALA A 16 -4.96 3.94 -5.36
C ALA A 16 -5.94 2.80 -5.11
N GLU A 17 -6.58 2.39 -6.18
CA GLU A 17 -7.51 1.27 -6.17
C GLU A 17 -7.33 0.55 -7.50
N TRP A 18 -7.35 -0.76 -7.48
CA TRP A 18 -7.19 -1.54 -8.71
C TRP A 18 -8.07 -2.78 -8.70
N THR A 19 -8.48 -3.18 -9.90
CA THR A 19 -9.19 -4.43 -10.11
C THR A 19 -8.22 -5.39 -10.78
N ALA A 20 -8.21 -6.64 -10.35
CA ALA A 20 -7.34 -7.65 -10.95
C ALA A 20 -7.59 -7.73 -12.46
N GLY A 21 -6.52 -7.70 -13.25
CA GLY A 21 -6.61 -7.73 -14.70
C GLY A 21 -6.66 -6.36 -15.36
N ASP A 22 -6.89 -5.28 -14.59
CA ASP A 22 -6.84 -3.92 -15.12
C ASP A 22 -5.39 -3.44 -15.07
N GLU A 23 -4.65 -3.69 -16.14
CA GLU A 23 -3.20 -3.41 -16.17
C GLU A 23 -2.88 -1.94 -15.94
N ALA A 24 -3.68 -1.02 -16.44
CA ALA A 24 -3.42 0.40 -16.26
C ALA A 24 -3.59 0.80 -14.79
N ALA A 25 -4.63 0.31 -14.13
CA ALA A 25 -4.85 0.58 -12.72
C ALA A 25 -3.77 -0.07 -11.86
N GLU A 26 -3.38 -1.29 -12.20
CA GLU A 26 -2.31 -1.99 -11.49
C GLU A 26 -0.99 -1.23 -11.61
N ALA A 27 -0.65 -0.77 -12.80
CA ALA A 27 0.58 -0.01 -13.03
C ALA A 27 0.61 1.29 -12.23
N ARG A 28 -0.51 2.00 -12.17
CA ARG A 28 -0.60 3.23 -11.38
C ARG A 28 -0.45 2.94 -9.89
N ALA A 29 -1.08 1.87 -9.42
CA ALA A 29 -0.96 1.49 -8.02
C ALA A 29 0.48 1.14 -7.64
N VAL A 30 1.17 0.38 -8.49
CA VAL A 30 2.57 0.03 -8.28
C VAL A 30 3.44 1.28 -8.24
N ALA A 31 3.27 2.19 -9.19
CA ALA A 31 4.06 3.42 -9.24
C ALA A 31 3.83 4.27 -7.99
N THR A 32 2.59 4.39 -7.55
CA THR A 32 2.25 5.13 -6.34
C THR A 32 2.89 4.49 -5.11
N PHE A 33 2.80 3.18 -5.00
CA PHE A 33 3.40 2.44 -3.89
C PHE A 33 4.92 2.66 -3.83
N GLU A 34 5.59 2.51 -4.97
CA GLU A 34 7.04 2.69 -5.02
C GLU A 34 7.45 4.11 -4.65
N ALA A 35 6.73 5.11 -5.12
CA ALA A 35 7.00 6.50 -4.77
C ALA A 35 6.88 6.74 -3.27
N GLU A 36 5.88 6.13 -2.63
CA GLU A 36 5.72 6.28 -1.19
C GLU A 36 6.82 5.57 -0.41
N LEU A 37 7.28 4.41 -0.88
CA LEU A 37 8.42 3.74 -0.25
C LEU A 37 9.69 4.59 -0.34
N GLU A 38 9.89 5.28 -1.46
CA GLU A 38 11.03 6.18 -1.61
C GLU A 38 10.97 7.36 -0.65
N ARG A 39 9.78 7.72 -0.21
CA ARG A 39 9.58 8.77 0.79
C ARG A 39 9.79 8.26 2.22
N GLY A 40 10.11 6.98 2.37
CA GLY A 40 10.42 6.39 3.66
C GLY A 40 9.25 5.71 4.35
N LEU A 41 8.12 5.54 3.69
CA LEU A 41 7.00 4.84 4.29
C LEU A 41 7.21 3.33 4.22
N ILE A 42 6.52 2.62 5.09
CA ILE A 42 6.56 1.17 5.15
C ILE A 42 5.20 0.64 4.69
N GLY A 43 5.22 -0.32 3.77
CA GLY A 43 4.02 -0.97 3.29
C GLY A 43 3.72 -2.25 4.05
N SER A 44 2.44 -2.47 4.31
CA SER A 44 1.97 -3.67 4.98
C SER A 44 0.74 -4.19 4.25
N ALA A 45 0.75 -5.46 3.91
CA ALA A 45 -0.38 -6.12 3.26
C ALA A 45 -1.06 -7.06 4.24
N THR A 46 -2.38 -7.10 4.19
CA THR A 46 -3.15 -8.02 5.01
C THR A 46 -3.65 -9.17 4.15
N ARG A 47 -3.33 -10.39 4.57
CA ARG A 47 -3.77 -11.62 3.92
C ARG A 47 -4.20 -12.60 4.99
N ASP A 48 -5.38 -13.18 4.80
CA ASP A 48 -5.90 -14.19 5.73
C ASP A 48 -5.84 -13.74 7.20
N GLY A 49 -6.13 -12.46 7.42
CA GLY A 49 -6.14 -11.91 8.77
C GLY A 49 -4.78 -11.59 9.35
N ALA A 50 -3.69 -11.83 8.62
CA ALA A 50 -2.35 -11.53 9.08
C ALA A 50 -1.75 -10.39 8.25
N ALA A 51 -1.07 -9.47 8.91
CA ALA A 51 -0.37 -8.37 8.24
C ALA A 51 1.09 -8.72 8.08
N GLU A 52 1.66 -8.41 6.91
CA GLU A 52 3.09 -8.60 6.69
C GLU A 52 3.66 -7.38 5.99
N VAL A 53 4.91 -7.06 6.29
CA VAL A 53 5.62 -5.96 5.64
C VAL A 53 5.98 -6.39 4.23
N VAL A 54 5.70 -5.52 3.26
CA VAL A 54 5.98 -5.81 1.86
C VAL A 54 6.80 -4.68 1.25
N ARG A 55 7.69 -5.03 0.33
CA ARG A 55 8.51 -4.07 -0.40
C ARG A 55 8.06 -3.92 -1.84
N GLU A 56 7.19 -4.79 -2.29
CA GLU A 56 6.57 -4.74 -3.60
C GLU A 56 5.06 -4.78 -3.38
N LEU A 57 4.32 -4.10 -4.23
CA LEU A 57 2.87 -4.09 -4.09
C LEU A 57 2.30 -5.44 -4.50
N PRO A 58 1.72 -6.18 -3.54
CA PRO A 58 1.10 -7.47 -3.87
C PRO A 58 -0.27 -7.21 -4.51
N LEU A 59 -0.34 -7.33 -5.81
CA LEU A 59 -1.58 -7.04 -6.55
C LEU A 59 -2.72 -7.99 -6.23
N ASP A 60 -2.43 -9.12 -5.60
CA ASP A 60 -3.44 -10.08 -5.15
C ASP A 60 -3.99 -9.78 -3.75
N ALA A 61 -3.41 -8.79 -3.07
CA ALA A 61 -3.91 -8.41 -1.76
C ALA A 61 -5.11 -7.47 -1.90
N ASP A 62 -6.05 -7.58 -0.97
CA ASP A 62 -7.23 -6.72 -0.96
C ASP A 62 -6.93 -5.35 -0.37
N LEU A 63 -5.97 -5.28 0.53
CA LEU A 63 -5.66 -4.04 1.23
C LEU A 63 -4.18 -3.95 1.53
N VAL A 64 -3.58 -2.81 1.15
CA VAL A 64 -2.20 -2.50 1.48
C VAL A 64 -2.20 -1.14 2.17
N ILE A 65 -1.54 -1.05 3.31
CA ILE A 65 -1.48 0.17 4.09
C ILE A 65 -0.04 0.66 4.17
N LEU A 66 0.13 1.94 3.87
CA LEU A 66 1.41 2.62 4.00
C LEU A 66 1.38 3.46 5.26
N ARG A 67 2.47 3.44 6.01
CA ARG A 67 2.58 4.24 7.23
C ARG A 67 4.02 4.67 7.44
N ARG A 68 4.20 5.71 8.22
CA ARG A 68 5.55 6.15 8.58
C ARG A 68 6.14 5.16 9.58
N PRO A 69 7.43 4.83 9.44
CA PRO A 69 8.09 4.02 10.45
C PRO A 69 8.08 4.78 11.77
N ILE A 70 7.90 4.06 12.85
CA ILE A 70 8.03 4.65 14.18
C ILE A 70 9.49 5.05 14.31
N ALA A 71 9.75 6.34 14.49
CA ALA A 71 11.10 6.79 14.74
C ALA A 71 11.57 6.06 15.98
N GLY A 72 12.51 5.18 15.79
CA GLY A 72 13.01 4.34 16.85
C GLY A 72 13.73 5.17 17.88
N GLY A 73 12.97 5.92 18.50
CA GLY A 73 13.57 6.69 19.55
C GLY A 73 14.16 5.73 20.53
#